data_f10b1477250bc50e245d803fa67151c7
#
_entry.id   f10b1477250bc50e245d803fa67151c7
#
_cell.length_a   1.000
_cell.length_b   1.000
_cell.length_c   1.000
_cell.angle_alpha   90.00
_cell.angle_beta   90.00
_cell.angle_gamma   90.00
#
_symmetry.space_group_name_H-M   'P 1'
#
loop_
_entity.id
_entity.type
_entity.pdbx_description
1 polymer ?
#
loop_
_entity_poly.entity_id
_entity_poly.type
_entity_poly.pdbx_seq_one_letter_code
_entity_poly.pdbx_strand_id
1 'polypeptide(L)'
;MDVSIFKNLHSAKPQKTPLEKIVQMIQTSPLLQEFTEEARRHYAAGEKSKGDSIKKNLLPAFAPAGVLLEGKGRNNLVGLTGLCFIDIDHVDEEKIESCMSLLQADEHIFLAARSISGKGLHILVPYSLWREDPLAPLPATPGKMNQIYGSVFKSMADRYSRMLDLQIDHSAENVERLCLVSYDDKAWYNPTAIPIVYRYEFRKSGKKPKRYEEYEG
;
A
#
# COMPACT_ATOMS: atom_id res chain seq x y z
N MET A 1 -6.44 -9.87 -9.16
CA MET A 1 -4.96 -9.81 -8.98
C MET A 1 -4.60 -10.46 -7.65
N ASP A 2 -3.48 -11.23 -7.61
CA ASP A 2 -3.06 -11.89 -6.36
C ASP A 2 -1.92 -11.12 -5.68
N VAL A 3 -1.97 -11.09 -4.35
CA VAL A 3 -0.96 -10.48 -3.48
C VAL A 3 -0.48 -11.50 -2.43
N SER A 4 0.64 -11.19 -1.79
CA SER A 4 1.24 -12.02 -0.74
C SER A 4 0.71 -11.59 0.62
N ILE A 5 -0.10 -12.44 1.29
CA ILE A 5 -0.64 -12.19 2.63
C ILE A 5 0.06 -13.08 3.68
N PHE A 6 0.30 -12.52 4.84
CA PHE A 6 0.84 -13.18 6.03
C PHE A 6 -0.25 -13.24 7.10
N LYS A 7 -0.37 -14.36 7.80
CA LYS A 7 -1.35 -14.55 8.87
C LYS A 7 -1.24 -13.46 9.96
N ASN A 8 -0.02 -13.02 10.26
CA ASN A 8 0.29 -11.91 11.15
C ASN A 8 1.74 -11.44 10.91
N LEU A 9 2.19 -10.42 11.65
CA LEU A 9 3.55 -9.88 11.49
C LEU A 9 4.67 -10.85 11.91
N HIS A 10 4.39 -11.95 12.59
CA HIS A 10 5.37 -12.97 12.96
C HIS A 10 5.42 -14.15 11.97
N SER A 11 4.43 -14.27 11.09
CA SER A 11 4.39 -15.35 10.09
C SER A 11 5.60 -15.27 9.17
N ALA A 12 6.25 -16.40 8.95
CA ALA A 12 7.47 -16.46 8.12
C ALA A 12 7.12 -16.46 6.63
N LYS A 13 6.13 -17.26 6.21
CA LYS A 13 5.78 -17.48 4.81
C LYS A 13 4.46 -16.80 4.44
N PRO A 14 4.37 -16.18 3.24
CA PRO A 14 3.13 -15.66 2.72
C PRO A 14 2.25 -16.77 2.12
N GLN A 15 0.96 -16.43 1.98
CA GLN A 15 0.01 -17.14 1.13
C GLN A 15 -0.38 -16.23 -0.02
N LYS A 16 -0.61 -16.82 -1.19
CA LYS A 16 -1.15 -16.12 -2.35
C LYS A 16 -2.66 -15.94 -2.19
N THR A 17 -3.15 -14.72 -2.30
CA THR A 17 -4.55 -14.39 -2.05
C THR A 17 -5.03 -13.32 -3.03
N PRO A 18 -6.24 -13.47 -3.62
CA PRO A 18 -6.84 -12.40 -4.41
C PRO A 18 -7.00 -11.11 -3.60
N LEU A 19 -6.62 -9.97 -4.18
CA LEU A 19 -6.71 -8.67 -3.51
C LEU A 19 -8.15 -8.32 -3.13
N GLU A 20 -9.12 -8.70 -3.98
CA GLU A 20 -10.55 -8.51 -3.74
C GLU A 20 -11.01 -9.20 -2.45
N LYS A 21 -10.42 -10.35 -2.11
CA LYS A 21 -10.69 -11.03 -0.83
C LYS A 21 -10.16 -10.24 0.36
N ILE A 22 -9.02 -9.57 0.21
CA ILE A 22 -8.49 -8.69 1.26
C ILE A 22 -9.40 -7.48 1.45
N VAL A 23 -9.89 -6.88 0.37
CA VAL A 23 -10.86 -5.78 0.43
C VAL A 23 -12.13 -6.24 1.14
N GLN A 24 -12.67 -7.40 0.78
CA GLN A 24 -13.83 -7.98 1.46
C GLN A 24 -13.56 -8.19 2.95
N MET A 25 -12.40 -8.70 3.33
CA MET A 25 -12.02 -8.86 4.74
C MET A 25 -12.01 -7.51 5.48
N ILE A 26 -11.44 -6.46 4.87
CA ILE A 26 -11.42 -5.11 5.44
C ILE A 26 -12.83 -4.62 5.71
N GLN A 27 -13.76 -4.80 4.76
CA GLN A 27 -15.09 -4.24 4.83
C GLN A 27 -16.08 -5.06 5.67
N THR A 28 -15.89 -6.40 5.77
CA THR A 28 -16.98 -7.27 6.24
C THR A 28 -16.58 -8.34 7.25
N SER A 29 -15.30 -8.47 7.63
CA SER A 29 -14.88 -9.55 8.53
C SER A 29 -15.21 -9.25 10.00
N PRO A 30 -16.11 -10.04 10.66
CA PRO A 30 -16.43 -9.82 12.08
C PRO A 30 -15.22 -10.01 13.00
N LEU A 31 -14.32 -10.95 12.67
CA LEU A 31 -13.12 -11.20 13.46
C LEU A 31 -12.13 -10.02 13.38
N LEU A 32 -11.95 -9.43 12.19
CA LEU A 32 -11.13 -8.23 12.05
C LEU A 32 -11.75 -7.02 12.72
N GLN A 33 -13.09 -6.93 12.73
CA GLN A 33 -13.82 -5.91 13.46
C GLN A 33 -13.50 -5.99 14.95
N GLU A 34 -13.68 -7.16 15.57
CA GLU A 34 -13.39 -7.39 16.97
C GLU A 34 -11.97 -6.96 17.34
N PHE A 35 -10.96 -7.46 16.61
CA PHE A 35 -9.55 -7.13 16.88
C PHE A 35 -9.22 -5.66 16.64
N THR A 36 -9.80 -5.05 15.60
CA THR A 36 -9.56 -3.63 15.29
C THR A 36 -10.17 -2.73 16.36
N GLU A 37 -11.39 -3.00 16.77
CA GLU A 37 -12.07 -2.23 17.81
C GLU A 37 -11.38 -2.39 19.18
N GLU A 38 -10.92 -3.59 19.51
CA GLU A 38 -10.15 -3.84 20.73
C GLU A 38 -8.82 -3.05 20.72
N ALA A 39 -8.09 -3.09 19.61
CA ALA A 39 -6.86 -2.31 19.47
C ALA A 39 -7.12 -0.80 19.60
N ARG A 40 -8.17 -0.28 18.97
CA ARG A 40 -8.57 1.12 19.06
C ARG A 40 -8.92 1.53 20.49
N ARG A 41 -9.64 0.68 21.25
CA ARG A 41 -9.91 0.93 22.67
C ARG A 41 -8.63 1.06 23.50
N HIS A 42 -7.66 0.17 23.27
CA HIS A 42 -6.37 0.25 23.96
C HIS A 42 -5.58 1.50 23.59
N TYR A 43 -5.55 1.89 22.30
CA TYR A 43 -4.90 3.14 21.89
C TYR A 43 -5.58 4.36 22.51
N ALA A 44 -6.90 4.41 22.57
CA ALA A 44 -7.66 5.50 23.20
C ALA A 44 -7.42 5.59 24.71
N ALA A 45 -7.21 4.45 25.39
CA ALA A 45 -6.86 4.37 26.80
C ALA A 45 -5.38 4.66 27.11
N GLY A 46 -4.54 4.96 26.09
CA GLY A 46 -3.10 5.17 26.27
C GLY A 46 -2.30 3.86 26.45
N GLU A 47 -2.92 2.71 26.34
CA GLU A 47 -2.32 1.38 26.51
C GLU A 47 -1.65 0.89 25.20
N LYS A 48 -0.74 1.67 24.64
CA LYS A 48 -0.11 1.44 23.33
C LYS A 48 0.44 0.02 23.17
N SER A 49 1.08 -0.51 24.21
CA SER A 49 1.69 -1.86 24.16
C SER A 49 0.67 -2.97 23.92
N LYS A 50 -0.55 -2.84 24.46
CA LYS A 50 -1.64 -3.79 24.24
C LYS A 50 -2.18 -3.70 22.83
N GLY A 51 -2.45 -2.48 22.34
CA GLY A 51 -2.85 -2.26 20.95
C GLY A 51 -1.81 -2.78 19.95
N ASP A 52 -0.51 -2.53 20.19
CA ASP A 52 0.58 -3.05 19.36
C ASP A 52 0.69 -4.59 19.43
N SER A 53 0.33 -5.22 20.55
CA SER A 53 0.28 -6.68 20.65
C SER A 53 -0.79 -7.27 19.73
N ILE A 54 -1.99 -6.72 19.73
CA ILE A 54 -3.08 -7.11 18.81
C ILE A 54 -2.62 -6.92 17.36
N LYS A 55 -2.11 -5.74 17.03
CA LYS A 55 -1.57 -5.40 15.72
C LYS A 55 -0.58 -6.44 15.20
N LYS A 56 0.34 -6.90 16.06
CA LYS A 56 1.45 -7.79 15.64
C LYS A 56 1.05 -9.26 15.58
N ASN A 57 0.18 -9.70 16.49
CA ASN A 57 -0.09 -11.12 16.72
C ASN A 57 -1.38 -11.60 16.05
N LEU A 58 -2.39 -10.75 15.92
CA LEU A 58 -3.73 -11.17 15.52
C LEU A 58 -4.12 -10.71 14.11
N LEU A 59 -3.62 -9.55 13.66
CA LEU A 59 -4.00 -9.01 12.35
C LEU A 59 -3.15 -9.59 11.21
N PRO A 60 -3.79 -9.97 10.09
CA PRO A 60 -3.08 -10.26 8.86
C PRO A 60 -2.37 -9.02 8.31
N ALA A 61 -1.33 -9.26 7.52
CA ALA A 61 -0.66 -8.22 6.77
C ALA A 61 -0.35 -8.71 5.37
N PHE A 62 -0.43 -7.84 4.37
CA PHE A 62 -0.12 -8.21 2.99
C PHE A 62 0.92 -7.25 2.39
N ALA A 63 1.60 -7.69 1.34
CA ALA A 63 2.52 -6.87 0.56
C ALA A 63 1.76 -6.26 -0.63
N PRO A 64 1.40 -4.96 -0.59
CA PRO A 64 0.62 -4.36 -1.66
C PRO A 64 1.40 -4.20 -2.96
N ALA A 65 2.68 -3.82 -2.88
CA ALA A 65 3.49 -3.41 -4.01
C ALA A 65 4.33 -4.55 -4.62
N GLY A 66 4.71 -5.53 -3.79
CA GLY A 66 5.59 -6.62 -4.20
C GLY A 66 4.97 -8.00 -4.04
N VAL A 67 5.28 -8.90 -4.97
CA VAL A 67 4.96 -10.33 -4.84
C VAL A 67 6.12 -11.02 -4.12
N LEU A 68 5.87 -11.55 -2.91
CA LEU A 68 6.84 -12.24 -2.07
C LEU A 68 6.56 -13.74 -2.10
N LEU A 69 7.58 -14.58 -2.28
CA LEU A 69 7.38 -16.02 -2.46
C LEU A 69 7.65 -16.83 -1.18
N GLU A 70 8.86 -16.78 -0.64
CA GLU A 70 9.29 -17.69 0.44
C GLU A 70 9.34 -17.02 1.83
N GLY A 71 9.16 -15.70 1.88
CA GLY A 71 9.23 -14.96 3.15
C GLY A 71 9.11 -13.46 2.96
N LYS A 72 9.32 -12.74 4.04
CA LYS A 72 9.38 -11.28 4.04
C LYS A 72 10.74 -10.79 3.55
N GLY A 73 10.76 -9.54 3.13
CA GLY A 73 12.00 -8.88 2.74
C GLY A 73 12.37 -9.04 1.27
N ARG A 74 13.25 -8.17 0.84
CA ARG A 74 13.60 -7.94 -0.57
C ARG A 74 14.12 -9.17 -1.31
N ASN A 75 14.86 -10.05 -0.64
CA ASN A 75 15.42 -11.25 -1.27
C ASN A 75 14.33 -12.24 -1.72
N ASN A 76 13.12 -12.14 -1.20
CA ASN A 76 11.98 -12.97 -1.56
C ASN A 76 11.05 -12.31 -2.60
N LEU A 77 11.42 -11.11 -3.09
CA LEU A 77 10.66 -10.37 -4.08
C LEU A 77 10.84 -11.00 -5.47
N VAL A 78 9.73 -11.42 -6.07
CA VAL A 78 9.70 -12.09 -7.38
C VAL A 78 8.94 -11.30 -8.45
N GLY A 79 8.24 -10.22 -8.07
CA GLY A 79 7.50 -9.38 -9.01
C GLY A 79 6.94 -8.11 -8.36
N LEU A 80 6.50 -7.18 -9.21
CA LEU A 80 5.72 -6.02 -8.82
C LEU A 80 4.24 -6.29 -9.10
N THR A 81 3.37 -5.81 -8.21
CA THR A 81 1.92 -5.95 -8.38
C THR A 81 1.33 -4.92 -9.34
N GLY A 82 2.01 -3.79 -9.56
CA GLY A 82 1.44 -2.63 -10.24
C GLY A 82 0.59 -1.74 -9.31
N LEU A 83 0.70 -1.94 -7.99
CA LEU A 83 0.07 -1.07 -6.98
C LEU A 83 1.14 -0.27 -6.23
N CYS A 84 0.84 1.00 -6.00
CA CYS A 84 1.58 1.83 -5.06
C CYS A 84 0.81 1.89 -3.74
N PHE A 85 1.52 1.71 -2.64
CA PHE A 85 0.98 1.80 -1.29
C PHE A 85 1.40 3.13 -0.67
N ILE A 86 0.42 3.94 -0.29
CA ILE A 86 0.59 5.19 0.44
C ILE A 86 0.11 4.96 1.87
N ASP A 87 0.98 5.21 2.83
CA ASP A 87 0.73 5.09 4.26
C ASP A 87 0.78 6.48 4.89
N ILE A 88 -0.28 6.88 5.58
CA ILE A 88 -0.40 8.18 6.23
C ILE A 88 -0.75 7.94 7.68
N ASP A 89 0.12 8.40 8.57
CA ASP A 89 -0.05 8.27 10.00
C ASP A 89 -0.41 9.63 10.66
N HIS A 90 -0.96 9.56 11.87
CA HIS A 90 -1.20 10.72 12.74
C HIS A 90 -2.10 11.81 12.13
N VAL A 91 -3.19 11.38 11.50
CA VAL A 91 -4.21 12.28 10.94
C VAL A 91 -5.30 12.54 11.98
N ASP A 92 -5.70 13.79 12.12
CA ASP A 92 -6.82 14.17 12.97
C ASP A 92 -8.15 13.63 12.38
N GLU A 93 -9.08 13.28 13.24
CA GLU A 93 -10.33 12.59 12.83
C GLU A 93 -11.14 13.44 11.84
N GLU A 94 -11.25 14.74 12.07
CA GLU A 94 -11.92 15.67 11.15
C GLU A 94 -11.25 15.74 9.77
N LYS A 95 -9.92 15.65 9.74
CA LYS A 95 -9.15 15.63 8.50
C LYS A 95 -9.30 14.31 7.74
N ILE A 96 -9.47 13.18 8.44
CA ILE A 96 -9.69 11.86 7.80
C ILE A 96 -10.93 11.88 6.92
N GLU A 97 -12.07 12.41 7.41
CA GLU A 97 -13.31 12.46 6.62
C GLU A 97 -13.15 13.32 5.35
N SER A 98 -12.49 14.47 5.46
CA SER A 98 -12.22 15.31 4.30
C SER A 98 -11.26 14.64 3.31
N CYS A 99 -10.22 13.95 3.78
CA CYS A 99 -9.31 13.19 2.94
C CYS A 99 -10.03 12.03 2.23
N MET A 100 -10.88 11.28 2.94
CA MET A 100 -11.67 10.19 2.35
C MET A 100 -12.57 10.71 1.23
N SER A 101 -13.18 11.88 1.39
CA SER A 101 -14.02 12.50 0.35
C SER A 101 -13.21 12.87 -0.90
N LEU A 102 -11.99 13.40 -0.73
CA LEU A 102 -11.08 13.69 -1.84
C LEU A 102 -10.62 12.42 -2.55
N LEU A 103 -10.28 11.37 -1.78
CA LEU A 103 -9.84 10.09 -2.33
C LEU A 103 -10.96 9.38 -3.09
N GLN A 104 -12.21 9.46 -2.64
CA GLN A 104 -13.37 8.91 -3.33
C GLN A 104 -13.66 9.61 -4.66
N ALA A 105 -13.29 10.87 -4.79
CA ALA A 105 -13.45 11.65 -6.02
C ALA A 105 -12.33 11.42 -7.05
N ASP A 106 -11.20 10.81 -6.65
CA ASP A 106 -10.08 10.51 -7.55
C ASP A 106 -10.27 9.14 -8.21
N GLU A 107 -10.39 9.12 -9.54
CA GLU A 107 -10.58 7.91 -10.34
C GLU A 107 -9.40 6.92 -10.29
N HIS A 108 -8.26 7.37 -9.80
CA HIS A 108 -7.06 6.54 -9.64
C HIS A 108 -7.02 5.75 -8.33
N ILE A 109 -7.90 6.03 -7.36
CA ILE A 109 -7.90 5.32 -6.07
C ILE A 109 -8.57 3.96 -6.20
N PHE A 110 -7.80 2.89 -5.99
CA PHE A 110 -8.32 1.52 -5.94
C PHE A 110 -8.91 1.17 -4.57
N LEU A 111 -8.19 1.51 -3.50
CA LEU A 111 -8.61 1.30 -2.11
C LEU A 111 -8.16 2.48 -1.25
N ALA A 112 -9.03 2.97 -0.41
CA ALA A 112 -8.70 3.86 0.70
C ALA A 112 -9.40 3.35 1.95
N ALA A 113 -8.64 3.10 3.02
CA ALA A 113 -9.14 2.56 4.27
C ALA A 113 -8.45 3.23 5.47
N ARG A 114 -9.14 3.30 6.60
CA ARG A 114 -8.56 3.75 7.86
C ARG A 114 -7.59 2.72 8.41
N SER A 115 -6.47 3.18 8.95
CA SER A 115 -5.50 2.32 9.64
C SER A 115 -6.08 1.72 10.94
N ILE A 116 -5.37 0.76 11.52
CA ILE A 116 -5.80 0.10 12.77
C ILE A 116 -6.00 1.09 13.93
N SER A 117 -5.18 2.13 14.00
CA SER A 117 -5.33 3.15 15.07
C SER A 117 -6.55 4.04 14.89
N GLY A 118 -7.18 4.05 13.72
CA GLY A 118 -8.21 4.99 13.32
C GLY A 118 -7.68 6.41 13.00
N LYS A 119 -6.37 6.62 13.18
CA LYS A 119 -5.68 7.92 12.99
C LYS A 119 -4.71 7.89 11.83
N GLY A 120 -5.01 7.18 10.78
CA GLY A 120 -4.20 7.10 9.58
C GLY A 120 -4.99 6.51 8.43
N LEU A 121 -4.42 6.58 7.23
CA LEU A 121 -5.01 6.10 5.99
C LEU A 121 -4.04 5.18 5.26
N HIS A 122 -4.55 4.06 4.77
CA HIS A 122 -3.90 3.16 3.84
C HIS A 122 -4.53 3.35 2.46
N ILE A 123 -3.75 3.71 1.47
CA ILE A 123 -4.24 4.01 0.12
C ILE A 123 -3.50 3.13 -0.88
N LEU A 124 -4.24 2.50 -1.79
CA LEU A 124 -3.68 1.73 -2.91
C LEU A 124 -4.04 2.42 -4.22
N VAL A 125 -3.02 2.70 -5.02
CA VAL A 125 -3.14 3.36 -6.32
C VAL A 125 -2.52 2.49 -7.39
N PRO A 126 -3.25 2.03 -8.41
CA PRO A 126 -2.68 1.29 -9.51
C PRO A 126 -1.78 2.18 -10.36
N TYR A 127 -0.71 1.58 -10.87
CA TYR A 127 0.16 2.24 -11.83
C TYR A 127 0.56 1.30 -12.96
N SER A 128 0.93 1.88 -14.09
CA SER A 128 1.55 1.19 -15.20
C SER A 128 2.83 1.90 -15.63
N LEU A 129 3.72 1.16 -16.31
CA LEU A 129 4.96 1.72 -16.81
C LEU A 129 4.91 1.75 -18.35
N TRP A 130 4.83 2.95 -18.91
CA TRP A 130 5.02 3.14 -20.33
C TRP A 130 6.48 2.95 -20.71
N ARG A 131 6.75 2.24 -21.80
CA ARG A 131 8.08 1.95 -22.34
C ARG A 131 8.08 2.20 -23.83
N GLU A 132 9.18 2.76 -24.32
CA GLU A 132 9.38 2.98 -25.77
C GLU A 132 9.33 1.64 -26.53
N ASP A 133 9.94 0.59 -25.96
CA ASP A 133 9.79 -0.80 -26.43
C ASP A 133 8.91 -1.60 -25.44
N PRO A 134 7.64 -1.85 -25.77
CA PRO A 134 6.74 -2.62 -24.90
C PRO A 134 7.18 -4.07 -24.68
N LEU A 135 7.99 -4.63 -25.59
CA LEU A 135 8.48 -6.01 -25.52
C LEU A 135 9.76 -6.13 -24.69
N ALA A 136 10.46 -5.02 -24.42
CA ALA A 136 11.63 -5.06 -23.59
C ALA A 136 11.25 -5.53 -22.16
N PRO A 137 11.91 -6.58 -21.61
CA PRO A 137 11.57 -7.06 -20.28
C PRO A 137 11.92 -6.03 -19.22
N LEU A 138 11.04 -5.86 -18.24
CA LEU A 138 11.39 -5.09 -17.04
C LEU A 138 12.48 -5.82 -16.25
N PRO A 139 13.39 -5.07 -15.60
CA PRO A 139 14.40 -5.67 -14.77
C PRO A 139 13.79 -6.54 -13.66
N ALA A 140 14.16 -7.82 -13.61
CA ALA A 140 13.59 -8.81 -12.70
C ALA A 140 14.38 -9.03 -11.40
N THR A 141 15.49 -8.31 -11.18
CA THR A 141 16.22 -8.45 -9.91
C THR A 141 15.53 -7.67 -8.79
N PRO A 142 15.48 -8.20 -7.54
CA PRO A 142 14.83 -7.54 -6.42
C PRO A 142 15.27 -6.09 -6.20
N GLY A 143 16.58 -5.81 -6.34
CA GLY A 143 17.11 -4.45 -6.19
C GLY A 143 16.62 -3.47 -7.27
N LYS A 144 16.51 -3.93 -8.52
CA LYS A 144 15.99 -3.09 -9.61
C LYS A 144 14.48 -2.89 -9.52
N MET A 145 13.73 -3.93 -9.15
CA MET A 145 12.30 -3.80 -8.88
C MET A 145 12.03 -2.79 -7.77
N ASN A 146 12.81 -2.82 -6.67
CA ASN A 146 12.69 -1.83 -5.61
C ASN A 146 13.06 -0.41 -6.10
N GLN A 147 14.03 -0.24 -7.00
CA GLN A 147 14.35 1.07 -7.57
C GLN A 147 13.22 1.63 -8.44
N ILE A 148 12.59 0.76 -9.26
CA ILE A 148 11.42 1.13 -10.07
C ILE A 148 10.29 1.58 -9.15
N TYR A 149 9.93 0.75 -8.20
CA TYR A 149 8.86 1.05 -7.25
C TYR A 149 9.14 2.33 -6.45
N GLY A 150 10.35 2.50 -5.91
CA GLY A 150 10.72 3.70 -5.16
C GLY A 150 10.61 4.99 -5.99
N SER A 151 10.87 4.93 -7.30
CA SER A 151 10.69 6.09 -8.19
C SER A 151 9.20 6.41 -8.41
N VAL A 152 8.37 5.39 -8.62
CA VAL A 152 6.90 5.52 -8.70
C VAL A 152 6.35 6.07 -7.38
N PHE A 153 6.76 5.46 -6.25
CA PHE A 153 6.33 5.89 -4.92
C PHE A 153 6.60 7.37 -4.67
N LYS A 154 7.80 7.87 -4.98
CA LYS A 154 8.15 9.29 -4.77
C LYS A 154 7.22 10.23 -5.54
N SER A 155 6.92 9.91 -6.79
CA SER A 155 6.02 10.71 -7.61
C SER A 155 4.58 10.68 -7.06
N MET A 156 4.10 9.50 -6.64
CA MET A 156 2.79 9.36 -6.02
C MET A 156 2.71 10.02 -4.64
N ALA A 157 3.75 9.87 -3.81
CA ALA A 157 3.81 10.51 -2.51
C ALA A 157 3.73 12.04 -2.63
N ASP A 158 4.43 12.63 -3.61
CA ASP A 158 4.32 14.06 -3.89
C ASP A 158 2.92 14.48 -4.37
N ARG A 159 2.27 13.66 -5.23
CA ARG A 159 0.91 13.93 -5.70
C ARG A 159 -0.07 13.94 -4.54
N TYR A 160 -0.11 12.87 -3.76
CA TYR A 160 -1.09 12.70 -2.68
C TYR A 160 -0.78 13.55 -1.45
N SER A 161 0.50 13.84 -1.17
CA SER A 161 0.85 14.81 -0.12
C SER A 161 0.30 16.20 -0.42
N ARG A 162 0.40 16.66 -1.66
CA ARG A 162 -0.19 17.95 -2.08
C ARG A 162 -1.72 17.92 -2.10
N MET A 163 -2.32 16.84 -2.62
CA MET A 163 -3.78 16.71 -2.73
C MET A 163 -4.45 16.69 -1.37
N LEU A 164 -3.86 15.98 -0.40
CA LEU A 164 -4.44 15.77 0.93
C LEU A 164 -3.95 16.80 1.95
N ASP A 165 -2.91 17.56 1.62
CA ASP A 165 -2.20 18.44 2.54
C ASP A 165 -1.75 17.70 3.81
N LEU A 166 -1.08 16.54 3.60
CA LEU A 166 -0.59 15.64 4.64
C LEU A 166 0.82 15.14 4.33
N GLN A 167 1.54 14.74 5.38
CA GLN A 167 2.83 14.07 5.23
C GLN A 167 2.61 12.57 5.01
N ILE A 168 3.32 11.99 4.04
CA ILE A 168 3.29 10.57 3.73
C ILE A 168 4.47 9.86 4.38
N ASP A 169 4.24 8.68 4.95
CA ASP A 169 5.31 7.85 5.50
C ASP A 169 6.19 7.28 4.38
N HIS A 170 7.41 7.80 4.27
CA HIS A 170 8.40 7.35 3.29
C HIS A 170 8.91 5.92 3.54
N SER A 171 8.57 5.27 4.66
CA SER A 171 8.90 3.86 4.86
C SER A 171 8.20 2.95 3.84
N ALA A 172 7.08 3.40 3.27
CA ALA A 172 6.35 2.72 2.21
C ALA A 172 7.05 2.79 0.83
N GLU A 173 8.16 3.52 0.68
CA GLU A 173 9.06 3.45 -0.50
C GLU A 173 9.67 2.05 -0.70
N ASN A 174 9.72 1.24 0.35
CA ASN A 174 10.20 -0.13 0.25
C ASN A 174 9.11 -1.04 -0.34
N VAL A 175 9.41 -1.68 -1.47
CA VAL A 175 8.47 -2.54 -2.19
C VAL A 175 7.98 -3.74 -1.37
N GLU A 176 8.74 -4.18 -0.40
CA GLU A 176 8.39 -5.24 0.56
C GLU A 176 7.61 -4.77 1.79
N ARG A 177 7.25 -3.47 1.86
CA ARG A 177 6.45 -2.94 2.98
C ARG A 177 5.13 -3.67 3.09
N LEU A 178 4.78 -4.09 4.30
CA LEU A 178 3.51 -4.74 4.60
C LEU A 178 2.47 -3.72 5.03
N CYS A 179 1.28 -3.86 4.49
CA CYS A 179 0.06 -3.18 4.92
C CYS A 179 -0.73 -4.11 5.85
N LEU A 180 -1.12 -3.63 7.01
CA LEU A 180 -1.99 -4.39 7.93
C LEU A 180 -3.43 -4.41 7.42
N VAL A 181 -4.08 -5.55 7.58
CA VAL A 181 -5.49 -5.72 7.26
C VAL A 181 -6.29 -5.43 8.53
N SER A 182 -6.79 -4.19 8.65
CA SER A 182 -7.70 -3.77 9.73
C SER A 182 -9.11 -3.59 9.20
N TYR A 183 -10.12 -3.72 10.08
CA TYR A 183 -11.51 -3.53 9.70
C TYR A 183 -11.83 -2.06 9.48
N ASP A 184 -12.53 -1.79 8.38
CA ASP A 184 -13.12 -0.50 8.06
C ASP A 184 -14.32 -0.70 7.10
N ASP A 185 -15.53 -0.65 7.63
CA ASP A 185 -16.78 -0.80 6.87
C ASP A 185 -17.03 0.36 5.89
N LYS A 186 -16.35 1.49 6.09
CA LYS A 186 -16.40 2.67 5.21
C LYS A 186 -15.24 2.74 4.22
N ALA A 187 -14.40 1.68 4.15
CA ALA A 187 -13.32 1.65 3.19
C ALA A 187 -13.84 1.85 1.76
N TRP A 188 -13.26 2.81 1.04
CA TRP A 188 -13.54 3.03 -0.37
C TRP A 188 -12.88 1.96 -1.21
N TYR A 189 -13.63 1.38 -2.14
CA TYR A 189 -13.12 0.40 -3.10
C TYR A 189 -13.63 0.69 -4.51
N ASN A 190 -12.71 0.89 -5.45
CA ASN A 190 -13.00 1.08 -6.86
C ASN A 190 -12.26 0.02 -7.71
N PRO A 191 -12.90 -1.08 -8.11
CA PRO A 191 -12.27 -2.13 -8.91
C PRO A 191 -11.91 -1.68 -10.33
N THR A 192 -12.43 -0.53 -10.77
CA THR A 192 -12.19 0.06 -12.09
C THR A 192 -11.25 1.26 -12.06
N ALA A 193 -10.49 1.42 -10.96
CA ALA A 193 -9.53 2.50 -10.81
C ALA A 193 -8.54 2.55 -11.99
N ILE A 194 -8.33 3.75 -12.54
CA ILE A 194 -7.48 3.97 -13.71
C ILE A 194 -6.01 4.02 -13.27
N PRO A 195 -5.12 3.18 -13.82
CA PRO A 195 -3.70 3.25 -13.47
C PRO A 195 -3.06 4.58 -13.88
N ILE A 196 -2.28 5.17 -12.98
CA ILE A 196 -1.41 6.30 -13.33
C ILE A 196 -0.25 5.75 -14.17
N VAL A 197 0.00 6.37 -15.32
CA VAL A 197 1.04 5.91 -16.25
C VAL A 197 2.34 6.67 -15.99
N TYR A 198 3.42 5.94 -15.76
CA TYR A 198 4.75 6.53 -15.59
C TYR A 198 5.66 6.13 -16.73
N ARG A 199 6.42 7.08 -17.28
CA ARG A 199 7.41 6.81 -18.30
C ARG A 199 8.63 6.12 -17.69
N TYR A 200 8.89 4.88 -18.13
CA TYR A 200 10.08 4.13 -17.75
C TYR A 200 11.17 4.27 -18.79
N GLU A 201 12.28 4.93 -18.43
CA GLU A 201 13.43 5.10 -19.30
C GLU A 201 14.52 4.07 -18.97
N PHE A 202 14.87 3.22 -19.95
CA PHE A 202 16.06 2.39 -19.89
C PHE A 202 17.30 3.27 -20.03
N ARG A 203 17.92 3.65 -18.91
CA ARG A 203 19.23 4.30 -18.98
C ARG A 203 20.34 3.26 -19.10
N LYS A 204 21.05 3.27 -20.24
CA LYS A 204 22.28 2.48 -20.46
C LYS A 204 23.44 2.87 -19.53
N SER A 205 23.40 4.02 -18.89
CA SER A 205 24.40 4.51 -17.93
C SER A 205 23.83 4.49 -16.52
N GLY A 206 24.54 3.86 -15.58
CA GLY A 206 24.13 3.58 -14.19
C GLY A 206 23.74 4.75 -13.27
N LYS A 207 23.24 5.86 -13.81
CA LYS A 207 22.66 6.96 -13.03
C LYS A 207 21.19 6.65 -12.75
N LYS A 208 20.83 6.55 -11.46
CA LYS A 208 19.44 6.37 -11.01
C LYS A 208 18.58 7.53 -11.50
N PRO A 209 17.38 7.27 -12.07
CA PRO A 209 16.39 8.33 -12.27
C PRO A 209 16.02 8.89 -10.91
N LYS A 210 15.98 10.22 -10.77
CA LYS A 210 15.58 10.86 -9.51
C LYS A 210 14.09 10.65 -9.22
N ARG A 211 13.25 10.62 -10.27
CA ARG A 211 11.78 10.41 -10.27
C ARG A 211 11.36 9.89 -11.63
N TYR A 212 10.23 9.20 -11.69
CA TYR A 212 9.49 9.02 -12.93
C TYR A 212 8.49 10.15 -13.06
N GLU A 213 8.43 10.76 -14.24
CA GLU A 213 7.42 11.75 -14.57
C GLU A 213 6.12 11.02 -14.96
N GLU A 214 4.99 11.57 -14.58
CA GLU A 214 3.68 11.09 -15.03
C GLU A 214 3.61 11.27 -16.55
N TYR A 215 3.18 10.24 -17.27
CA TYR A 215 3.06 10.27 -18.72
C TYR A 215 1.65 10.77 -19.07
N GLU A 216 1.58 12.01 -19.53
CA GLU A 216 0.40 12.61 -20.15
C GLU A 216 0.44 12.27 -21.64
N GLY A 217 -0.13 11.11 -22.02
CA GLY A 217 -0.19 10.61 -23.39
C GLY A 217 -1.28 11.20 -24.26
#